data_97495d5f258394a2da96a9ff0cb9ae82
#
_entry.id   97495d5f258394a2da96a9ff0cb9ae82
#
_cell.length_a   1.000
_cell.length_b   1.000
_cell.length_c   1.000
_cell.angle_alpha   90.00
_cell.angle_beta   90.00
_cell.angle_gamma   90.00
#
_symmetry.space_group_name_H-M   'P 1'
#
loop_
_entity.id
_entity.type
_entity.pdbx_description
1 polymer ?
#
loop_
_entity_poly.entity_id
_entity_poly.type
_entity_poly.pdbx_seq_one_letter_code
_entity_poly.pdbx_strand_id
1 'polypeptide(L)'
;MMKKVLIVDDSATVREQVRNALGTTEFDVFEASDGVEGVESIARMSDLSAVICDVNMPRMDGLEMLETVMKAPRSAPLPIVMLTTEGQHEMIRRAKLAGAKGWIVKPFKPEMLIAAIRKLTSA
;
A
#
# COMPACT_ATOMS: atom_id res chain seq x y z
N MET A 1 -14.42 9.38 -12.17
CA MET A 1 -14.24 7.98 -11.71
C MET A 1 -13.32 7.95 -10.50
N MET A 2 -13.68 7.12 -9.54
CA MET A 2 -12.85 6.95 -8.35
C MET A 2 -11.61 6.10 -8.67
N LYS A 3 -10.49 6.47 -8.10
CA LYS A 3 -9.24 5.70 -8.21
C LYS A 3 -9.26 4.57 -7.18
N LYS A 4 -8.83 3.39 -7.58
CA LYS A 4 -8.82 2.21 -6.71
C LYS A 4 -7.53 2.11 -5.95
N VAL A 5 -7.61 2.00 -4.63
CA VAL A 5 -6.47 1.87 -3.73
C VAL A 5 -6.66 0.63 -2.88
N LEU A 6 -5.62 -0.19 -2.77
CA LEU A 6 -5.63 -1.37 -1.92
C LEU A 6 -4.83 -1.07 -0.66
N ILE A 7 -5.43 -1.32 0.51
CA ILE A 7 -4.72 -1.31 1.80
C ILE A 7 -4.49 -2.74 2.26
N VAL A 8 -3.23 -3.08 2.49
CA VAL A 8 -2.83 -4.40 2.98
C VAL A 8 -2.26 -4.24 4.39
N ASP A 9 -3.00 -4.69 5.39
CA ASP A 9 -2.63 -4.56 6.79
C ASP A 9 -3.44 -5.60 7.59
N ASP A 10 -2.82 -6.27 8.54
CA ASP A 10 -3.51 -7.25 9.37
C ASP A 10 -4.40 -6.61 10.44
N SER A 11 -4.26 -5.32 10.68
CA SER A 11 -5.10 -4.57 11.63
C SER A 11 -6.35 -4.00 10.95
N ALA A 12 -7.52 -4.49 11.34
CA ALA A 12 -8.78 -3.96 10.86
C ALA A 12 -8.94 -2.48 11.22
N THR A 13 -8.42 -2.08 12.39
CA THR A 13 -8.46 -0.68 12.83
C THR A 13 -7.66 0.22 11.90
N VAL A 14 -6.47 -0.21 11.50
CA VAL A 14 -5.64 0.57 10.56
C VAL A 14 -6.32 0.65 9.20
N ARG A 15 -6.88 -0.45 8.72
CA ARG A 15 -7.60 -0.43 7.43
C ARG A 15 -8.75 0.56 7.46
N GLU A 16 -9.49 0.63 8.58
CA GLU A 16 -10.57 1.61 8.75
C GLU A 16 -10.02 3.04 8.78
N GLN A 17 -8.92 3.28 9.48
CA GLN A 17 -8.28 4.60 9.54
C GLN A 17 -7.86 5.07 8.14
N VAL A 18 -7.29 4.19 7.34
CA VAL A 18 -6.90 4.50 5.97
C VAL A 18 -8.13 4.82 5.12
N ARG A 19 -9.16 4.00 5.23
CA ARG A 19 -10.42 4.21 4.51
C ARG A 19 -11.02 5.57 4.85
N ASN A 20 -11.04 5.92 6.13
CA ASN A 20 -11.56 7.22 6.58
C ASN A 20 -10.69 8.38 6.09
N ALA A 21 -9.38 8.22 6.08
CA ALA A 21 -8.46 9.25 5.62
C ALA A 21 -8.61 9.54 4.13
N LEU A 22 -8.80 8.51 3.31
CA LEU A 22 -8.95 8.67 1.86
C LEU A 22 -10.36 9.10 1.45
N GLY A 23 -11.36 8.82 2.29
CA GLY A 23 -12.75 9.19 2.01
C GLY A 23 -13.40 8.32 0.95
N THR A 24 -14.57 8.74 0.49
CA THR A 24 -15.38 7.94 -0.45
C THR A 24 -15.73 8.69 -1.74
N THR A 25 -15.20 9.88 -1.95
CA THR A 25 -15.54 10.68 -3.12
C THR A 25 -14.49 10.57 -4.23
N GLU A 26 -13.25 10.35 -3.87
CA GLU A 26 -12.12 10.36 -4.77
C GLU A 26 -11.51 8.97 -4.94
N PHE A 27 -11.51 8.18 -3.86
CA PHE A 27 -10.88 6.87 -3.82
C PHE A 27 -11.87 5.77 -3.46
N ASP A 28 -11.71 4.64 -4.13
CA ASP A 28 -12.43 3.41 -3.82
C ASP A 28 -11.43 2.47 -3.17
N VAL A 29 -11.58 2.24 -1.86
CA VAL A 29 -10.59 1.52 -1.04
C VAL A 29 -10.96 0.07 -0.90
N PHE A 30 -10.03 -0.81 -1.25
CA PHE A 30 -10.14 -2.26 -1.10
C PHE A 30 -9.17 -2.72 -0.02
N GLU A 31 -9.43 -3.86 0.61
CA GLU A 31 -8.67 -4.33 1.76
C GLU A 31 -8.15 -5.74 1.57
N ALA A 32 -6.95 -6.00 2.11
CA ALA A 32 -6.38 -7.33 2.26
C ALA A 32 -5.73 -7.40 3.65
N SER A 33 -5.71 -8.56 4.28
CA SER A 33 -5.28 -8.71 5.66
C SER A 33 -3.86 -9.25 5.83
N ASP A 34 -3.21 -9.68 4.76
CA ASP A 34 -1.80 -10.11 4.79
C ASP A 34 -1.20 -10.03 3.39
N GLY A 35 0.10 -10.34 3.31
CA GLY A 35 0.84 -10.26 2.05
C GLY A 35 0.36 -11.23 0.99
N VAL A 36 -0.10 -12.43 1.38
CA VAL A 36 -0.62 -13.41 0.44
C VAL A 36 -1.89 -12.88 -0.22
N GLU A 37 -2.84 -12.40 0.59
CA GLU A 37 -4.06 -11.77 0.07
C GLU A 37 -3.74 -10.54 -0.78
N GLY A 38 -2.73 -9.78 -0.38
CA GLY A 38 -2.29 -8.61 -1.12
C GLY A 38 -1.82 -8.97 -2.52
N VAL A 39 -0.96 -9.98 -2.64
CA VAL A 39 -0.47 -10.48 -3.94
C VAL A 39 -1.64 -10.94 -4.81
N GLU A 40 -2.55 -11.71 -4.23
CA GLU A 40 -3.73 -12.22 -4.95
C GLU A 40 -4.63 -11.09 -5.44
N SER A 41 -4.88 -10.09 -4.58
CA SER A 41 -5.71 -8.94 -4.93
C SER A 41 -5.08 -8.12 -6.06
N ILE A 42 -3.78 -7.87 -5.98
CA ILE A 42 -3.04 -7.12 -6.99
C ILE A 42 -3.08 -7.85 -8.34
N ALA A 43 -2.95 -9.18 -8.32
CA ALA A 43 -3.01 -9.98 -9.54
C ALA A 43 -4.40 -9.93 -10.20
N ARG A 44 -5.46 -9.88 -9.37
CA ARG A 44 -6.85 -9.81 -9.85
C ARG A 44 -7.26 -8.43 -10.33
N MET A 45 -6.70 -7.39 -9.72
CA MET A 45 -7.15 -6.01 -9.93
C MET A 45 -6.16 -5.26 -10.83
N SER A 46 -6.36 -5.35 -12.14
CA SER A 46 -5.48 -4.71 -13.10
C SER A 46 -5.59 -3.17 -13.10
N ASP A 47 -6.64 -2.62 -12.50
CA ASP A 47 -6.94 -1.19 -12.49
C ASP A 47 -6.63 -0.49 -11.17
N LEU A 48 -5.83 -1.10 -10.30
CA LEU A 48 -5.37 -0.44 -9.09
C LEU A 48 -4.51 0.78 -9.42
N SER A 49 -4.72 1.88 -8.70
CA SER A 49 -3.94 3.11 -8.84
C SER A 49 -2.79 3.20 -7.84
N ALA A 50 -2.95 2.58 -6.67
CA ALA A 50 -1.91 2.56 -5.64
C ALA A 50 -2.18 1.45 -4.64
N VAL A 51 -1.13 1.08 -3.90
CA VAL A 51 -1.20 0.12 -2.79
C VAL A 51 -0.54 0.73 -1.57
N ILE A 52 -1.19 0.59 -0.43
CA ILE A 52 -0.63 0.95 0.89
C ILE A 52 -0.43 -0.36 1.63
N CYS A 53 0.77 -0.61 2.14
CA CYS A 53 1.13 -1.92 2.70
C CYS A 53 1.91 -1.79 4.00
N ASP A 54 1.49 -2.53 5.04
CA ASP A 54 2.25 -2.68 6.27
C ASP A 54 3.40 -3.68 6.06
N VAL A 55 4.41 -3.63 6.91
CA VAL A 55 5.54 -4.58 6.88
C VAL A 55 5.21 -5.85 7.65
N ASN A 56 4.80 -5.72 8.92
CA ASN A 56 4.60 -6.88 9.80
C ASN A 56 3.22 -7.49 9.67
N MET A 57 3.14 -8.59 8.95
CA MET A 57 1.89 -9.31 8.71
C MET A 57 2.14 -10.81 8.72
N PRO A 58 1.11 -11.63 9.07
CA PRO A 58 1.26 -13.09 9.00
C PRO A 58 1.33 -13.59 7.57
N ARG A 59 1.79 -14.79 7.40
CA ARG A 59 1.94 -15.55 6.15
C ARG A 59 2.98 -14.96 5.20
N MET A 60 2.86 -13.69 4.85
CA MET A 60 3.83 -12.99 4.01
C MET A 60 3.89 -11.55 4.48
N ASP A 61 5.08 -11.05 4.82
CA ASP A 61 5.23 -9.67 5.25
C ASP A 61 5.20 -8.70 4.06
N GLY A 62 5.14 -7.40 4.37
CA GLY A 62 5.01 -6.38 3.35
C GLY A 62 6.20 -6.22 2.44
N LEU A 63 7.41 -6.48 2.93
CA LEU A 63 8.61 -6.40 2.10
C LEU A 63 8.66 -7.55 1.10
N GLU A 64 8.29 -8.76 1.55
CA GLU A 64 8.17 -9.92 0.68
C GLU A 64 7.09 -9.70 -0.38
N MET A 65 5.94 -9.14 0.04
CA MET A 65 4.85 -8.82 -0.89
C MET A 65 5.33 -7.83 -1.96
N LEU A 66 5.97 -6.75 -1.54
CA LEU A 66 6.51 -5.73 -2.43
C LEU A 66 7.46 -6.35 -3.46
N GLU A 67 8.41 -7.15 -2.99
CA GLU A 67 9.39 -7.80 -3.86
C GLU A 67 8.72 -8.76 -4.85
N THR A 68 7.74 -9.50 -4.38
CA THR A 68 6.99 -10.44 -5.22
C THR A 68 6.21 -9.72 -6.31
N VAL A 69 5.49 -8.68 -5.93
CA VAL A 69 4.66 -7.89 -6.86
C VAL A 69 5.53 -7.18 -7.90
N MET A 70 6.66 -6.63 -7.48
CA MET A 70 7.53 -5.88 -8.39
C MET A 70 8.24 -6.75 -9.43
N LYS A 71 8.34 -8.05 -9.18
CA LYS A 71 8.89 -9.00 -10.15
C LYS A 71 7.86 -9.45 -11.18
N ALA A 72 6.58 -9.30 -10.88
CA ALA A 72 5.51 -9.73 -11.78
C ALA A 72 5.31 -8.70 -12.89
N PRO A 73 5.09 -9.15 -14.14
CA PRO A 73 4.84 -8.20 -15.23
C PRO A 73 3.50 -7.48 -15.04
N ARG A 74 3.50 -6.18 -15.33
CA ARG A 74 2.28 -5.36 -15.33
C ARG A 74 2.32 -4.42 -16.51
N SER A 75 1.13 -4.09 -17.02
CA SER A 75 0.99 -3.19 -18.15
C SER A 75 1.29 -1.73 -17.78
N ALA A 76 1.19 -1.38 -16.50
CA ALA A 76 1.44 -0.03 -16.01
C ALA A 76 2.12 -0.09 -14.64
N PRO A 77 2.95 0.90 -14.28
CA PRO A 77 3.54 0.97 -12.94
C PRO A 77 2.47 1.03 -11.87
N LEU A 78 2.71 0.35 -10.75
CA LEU A 78 1.83 0.37 -9.59
C LEU A 78 2.58 0.98 -8.40
N PRO A 79 2.24 2.20 -7.98
CA PRO A 79 2.87 2.80 -6.81
C PRO A 79 2.51 2.04 -5.54
N ILE A 80 3.52 1.65 -4.77
CA ILE A 80 3.35 0.99 -3.48
C ILE A 80 4.01 1.83 -2.40
N VAL A 81 3.25 2.18 -1.37
CA VAL A 81 3.72 2.95 -0.22
C VAL A 81 3.66 2.05 1.01
N MET A 82 4.74 2.03 1.79
CA MET A 82 4.74 1.31 3.05
C MET A 82 4.15 2.19 4.14
N LEU A 83 3.29 1.63 4.98
CA LEU A 83 2.66 2.31 6.12
C LEU A 83 2.80 1.40 7.32
N THR A 84 3.75 1.70 8.22
CA THR A 84 4.17 0.75 9.24
C THR A 84 4.73 1.43 10.48
N THR A 85 4.79 0.70 11.60
CA THR A 85 5.50 1.15 12.80
C THR A 85 7.01 0.98 12.67
N GLU A 86 7.47 0.22 11.67
CA GLU A 86 8.89 -0.03 11.46
C GLU A 86 9.58 1.19 10.86
N GLY A 87 10.76 1.51 11.38
CA GLY A 87 11.53 2.66 10.90
C GLY A 87 13.02 2.37 10.74
N GLN A 88 13.40 1.09 10.73
CA GLN A 88 14.81 0.72 10.62
C GLN A 88 15.35 1.01 9.22
N HIS A 89 16.54 1.58 9.16
CA HIS A 89 17.18 1.96 7.90
C HIS A 89 17.29 0.82 6.90
N GLU A 90 17.59 -0.39 7.38
CA GLU A 90 17.73 -1.57 6.52
C GLU A 90 16.42 -1.92 5.82
N MET A 91 15.31 -1.84 6.53
CA MET A 91 13.99 -2.12 5.96
C MET A 91 13.57 -1.07 4.96
N ILE A 92 13.80 0.21 5.30
CA ILE A 92 13.49 1.33 4.41
C ILE A 92 14.32 1.21 3.13
N ARG A 93 15.60 0.91 3.26
CA ARG A 93 16.50 0.74 2.13
C ARG A 93 16.06 -0.43 1.25
N ARG A 94 15.71 -1.56 1.85
CA ARG A 94 15.21 -2.75 1.13
C ARG A 94 13.95 -2.43 0.34
N ALA A 95 13.00 -1.71 0.97
CA ALA A 95 11.77 -1.30 0.30
C ALA A 95 12.05 -0.37 -0.87
N LYS A 96 12.92 0.60 -0.67
CA LYS A 96 13.30 1.57 -1.71
C LYS A 96 13.95 0.87 -2.90
N LEU A 97 14.88 -0.05 -2.64
CA LEU A 97 15.54 -0.83 -3.69
C LEU A 97 14.56 -1.71 -4.45
N ALA A 98 13.53 -2.22 -3.77
CA ALA A 98 12.49 -3.03 -4.40
C ALA A 98 11.47 -2.20 -5.19
N GLY A 99 11.51 -0.86 -5.06
CA GLY A 99 10.64 0.02 -5.84
C GLY A 99 9.52 0.71 -5.08
N ALA A 100 9.51 0.65 -3.74
CA ALA A 100 8.50 1.39 -2.96
C ALA A 100 8.62 2.89 -3.23
N LYS A 101 7.49 3.56 -3.33
CA LYS A 101 7.43 5.00 -3.61
C LYS A 101 7.40 5.86 -2.37
N GLY A 102 7.19 5.27 -1.19
CA GLY A 102 7.21 6.01 0.06
C GLY A 102 7.23 5.09 1.25
N TRP A 103 7.55 5.69 2.39
CA TRP A 103 7.59 5.01 3.69
C TRP A 103 6.97 5.94 4.71
N ILE A 104 5.81 5.57 5.25
CA ILE A 104 5.08 6.38 6.22
C ILE A 104 5.04 5.63 7.53
N VAL A 105 5.43 6.28 8.63
CA VAL A 105 5.47 5.68 9.96
C VAL A 105 4.14 5.92 10.67
N LYS A 106 3.59 4.87 11.29
CA LYS A 106 2.39 4.98 12.13
C LYS A 106 2.75 5.57 13.50
N PRO A 107 1.86 6.35 14.11
CA PRO A 107 0.57 6.79 13.59
C PRO A 107 0.72 7.87 12.52
N PHE A 108 -0.14 7.85 11.53
CA PHE A 108 -0.09 8.81 10.43
C PHE A 108 -1.14 9.91 10.61
N LYS A 109 -0.88 11.05 9.98
CA LYS A 109 -1.87 12.13 9.89
C LYS A 109 -2.71 11.90 8.64
N PRO A 110 -4.06 11.90 8.76
CA PRO A 110 -4.93 11.66 7.60
C PRO A 110 -4.65 12.56 6.41
N GLU A 111 -4.42 13.84 6.65
CA GLU A 111 -4.15 14.82 5.58
C GLU A 111 -2.81 14.56 4.88
N MET A 112 -1.83 13.99 5.58
CA MET A 112 -0.56 13.60 4.96
C MET A 112 -0.73 12.37 4.08
N LEU A 113 -1.51 11.41 4.54
CA LEU A 113 -1.75 10.17 3.78
C LEU A 113 -2.49 10.47 2.47
N ILE A 114 -3.58 11.23 2.55
CA ILE A 114 -4.34 11.55 1.34
C ILE A 114 -3.50 12.38 0.36
N ALA A 115 -2.67 13.30 0.86
CA ALA A 115 -1.80 14.10 0.01
C ALA A 115 -0.77 13.22 -0.72
N ALA A 116 -0.18 12.25 -0.01
CA ALA A 116 0.79 11.32 -0.59
C ALA A 116 0.13 10.46 -1.68
N ILE A 117 -1.05 9.93 -1.41
CA ILE A 117 -1.76 9.09 -2.38
C ILE A 117 -2.23 9.90 -3.58
N ARG A 118 -2.71 11.11 -3.38
CA ARG A 118 -3.08 12.00 -4.49
C ARG A 118 -1.89 12.26 -5.41
N LYS A 119 -0.73 12.53 -4.82
CA LYS A 119 0.50 12.79 -5.58
C LYS A 119 0.91 11.58 -6.41
N LEU A 120 0.84 10.39 -5.85
CA LEU A 120 1.24 9.16 -6.52
C LEU A 120 0.24 8.70 -7.59
N THR A 121 -1.01 9.10 -7.47
CA THR A 121 -2.08 8.68 -8.39
C THR A 121 -2.49 9.76 -9.37
N SER A 122 -1.89 10.93 -9.29
CA SER A 122 -2.14 11.99 -10.27
C SER A 122 -1.52 11.61 -11.60
N ALA A 123 -2.27 11.81 -12.63
CA ALA A 123 -1.82 11.51 -13.98
C ALA A 123 -0.84 12.58 -14.48
#